data_7c9d1e8eaefcc3b9b32f5237d082c2b8
#
_entry.id   7c9d1e8eaefcc3b9b32f5237d082c2b8
#
_cell.length_a   1.000
_cell.length_b   1.000
_cell.length_c   1.000
_cell.angle_alpha   90.00
_cell.angle_beta   90.00
_cell.angle_gamma   90.00
#
_symmetry.space_group_name_H-M   'P 1'
#
loop_
_entity.id
_entity.type
_entity.pdbx_description
1 polymer ?
#
loop_
_entity_poly.entity_id
_entity_poly.type
_entity_poly.pdbx_seq_one_letter_code
_entity_poly.pdbx_strand_id
1 'polypeptide(L)'
;MCLIKSFTLTYNIDFNIGVSKVFRDLASLQNDSRLPDAQLFRYLENRFYLALIKDALHTEGDYSTFDTGLTNRWYQPIYALLKKNEGPHPQKYQFVCWAVPGEGTKINSLFTSLPGLPRLFDSFDDLHYDLRLGTPTISVEHALDRIERFPKQFLNRICGVTEDLTSEEYRAAINASSFTMNLFRSSLESAVSTAVRRVSTDLFTAVPTYYFREQRISLLLPLSLSGQDVVDLALVVVKNEQGTAYVGRTVFTLDQAYSTARVLGRVGNWLAA
;
A
#
# COMPACT_ATOMS: atom_id res chain seq x y z
N MET A 1 1.70 14.61 15.01
CA MET A 1 0.52 13.72 15.06
C MET A 1 -0.35 14.01 13.86
N CYS A 2 0.01 13.47 12.71
CA CYS A 2 -0.79 13.56 11.50
C CYS A 2 -1.28 12.15 11.20
N LEU A 3 -2.43 11.83 11.79
CA LEU A 3 -3.24 10.72 11.35
C LEU A 3 -3.56 11.02 9.88
N ILE A 4 -2.92 10.30 8.95
CA ILE A 4 -3.58 9.98 7.70
C ILE A 4 -4.77 9.14 8.19
N LYS A 5 -5.90 9.82 8.45
CA LYS A 5 -7.18 9.14 8.56
C LYS A 5 -7.24 8.33 7.28
N SER A 6 -7.25 7.03 7.42
CA SER A 6 -7.52 6.13 6.29
C SER A 6 -8.72 6.72 5.58
N PHE A 7 -8.50 7.23 4.36
CA PHE A 7 -9.59 7.59 3.47
C PHE A 7 -10.21 6.27 3.06
N THR A 8 -11.09 5.77 3.91
CA THR A 8 -11.78 4.54 3.63
C THR A 8 -12.74 4.78 2.48
N LEU A 9 -12.81 3.88 1.52
CA LEU A 9 -13.86 3.87 0.50
C LEU A 9 -15.22 4.11 1.16
N THR A 10 -15.47 3.48 2.29
CA THR A 10 -16.67 3.61 3.11
C THR A 10 -16.87 5.01 3.70
N TYR A 11 -15.83 5.86 3.79
CA TYR A 11 -15.98 7.23 4.27
C TYR A 11 -16.52 8.18 3.19
N ASN A 12 -16.22 7.91 1.92
CA ASN A 12 -16.63 8.73 0.78
C ASN A 12 -17.71 8.07 -0.08
N ILE A 13 -17.89 6.76 0.01
CA ILE A 13 -18.81 5.98 -0.81
C ILE A 13 -19.74 5.18 0.08
N ASP A 14 -21.03 5.37 -0.13
CA ASP A 14 -22.07 4.57 0.49
C ASP A 14 -22.34 3.30 -0.33
N PHE A 15 -22.18 2.14 0.32
CA PHE A 15 -22.44 0.82 -0.25
C PHE A 15 -23.78 0.29 0.21
N ASN A 16 -24.88 0.80 -0.33
CA ASN A 16 -26.25 0.45 0.05
C ASN A 16 -26.60 -1.06 0.02
N ILE A 17 -25.84 -1.84 -0.73
CA ILE A 17 -26.07 -3.29 -0.87
C ILE A 17 -25.17 -4.16 0.02
N GLY A 18 -24.42 -3.51 0.92
CA GLY A 18 -23.47 -4.18 1.81
C GLY A 18 -22.13 -4.47 1.15
N VAL A 19 -21.07 -4.12 1.84
CA VAL A 19 -19.68 -4.20 1.37
C VAL A 19 -19.31 -5.60 0.86
N SER A 20 -19.70 -6.65 1.59
CA SER A 20 -19.36 -8.03 1.22
C SER A 20 -19.97 -8.49 -0.11
N LYS A 21 -21.17 -7.99 -0.47
CA LYS A 21 -21.79 -8.32 -1.76
C LYS A 21 -21.07 -7.59 -2.90
N VAL A 22 -20.77 -6.30 -2.71
CA VAL A 22 -20.03 -5.47 -3.69
C VAL A 22 -18.70 -6.13 -4.07
N PHE A 23 -17.97 -6.66 -3.08
CA PHE A 23 -16.67 -7.31 -3.35
C PHE A 23 -16.80 -8.69 -4.00
N ARG A 24 -17.83 -9.48 -3.66
CA ARG A 24 -18.11 -10.73 -4.37
C ARG A 24 -18.44 -10.50 -5.84
N ASP A 25 -19.24 -9.48 -6.13
CA ASP A 25 -19.57 -9.12 -7.51
C ASP A 25 -18.30 -8.73 -8.28
N LEU A 26 -17.41 -7.94 -7.67
CA LEU A 26 -16.12 -7.59 -8.27
C LEU A 26 -15.22 -8.82 -8.45
N ALA A 27 -15.12 -9.69 -7.45
CA ALA A 27 -14.30 -10.90 -7.52
C ALA A 27 -14.77 -11.85 -8.64
N SER A 28 -16.05 -11.86 -8.97
CA SER A 28 -16.58 -12.65 -10.10
C SER A 28 -16.23 -12.07 -11.47
N LEU A 29 -15.96 -10.76 -11.54
CA LEU A 29 -15.62 -10.07 -12.79
C LEU A 29 -14.10 -10.06 -13.08
N GLN A 30 -13.28 -9.99 -12.03
CA GLN A 30 -11.83 -9.84 -12.21
C GLN A 30 -11.12 -11.14 -12.59
N ASN A 31 -10.02 -11.00 -13.30
CA ASN A 31 -9.17 -12.12 -13.74
C ASN A 31 -8.22 -12.64 -12.61
N ASP A 32 -8.06 -11.90 -11.52
CA ASP A 32 -7.17 -12.23 -10.41
C ASP A 32 -7.96 -12.57 -9.14
N SER A 33 -8.42 -13.81 -9.06
CA SER A 33 -9.26 -14.33 -7.96
C SER A 33 -8.51 -14.58 -6.64
N ARG A 34 -7.22 -14.21 -6.56
CA ARG A 34 -6.33 -14.57 -5.44
C ARG A 34 -6.23 -13.52 -4.34
N LEU A 35 -6.84 -12.35 -4.53
CA LEU A 35 -6.82 -11.32 -3.50
C LEU A 35 -7.83 -11.64 -2.39
N PRO A 36 -7.39 -11.84 -1.14
CA PRO A 36 -8.31 -11.85 -0.01
C PRO A 36 -9.13 -10.57 0.02
N ASP A 37 -10.39 -10.64 0.41
CA ASP A 37 -11.33 -9.52 0.43
C ASP A 37 -10.76 -8.26 1.11
N ALA A 38 -10.03 -8.44 2.21
CA ALA A 38 -9.41 -7.32 2.94
C ALA A 38 -8.31 -6.61 2.14
N GLN A 39 -7.50 -7.36 1.37
CA GLN A 39 -6.45 -6.79 0.52
C GLN A 39 -7.06 -6.11 -0.69
N LEU A 40 -8.09 -6.69 -1.29
CA LEU A 40 -8.83 -6.08 -2.39
C LEU A 40 -9.48 -4.77 -1.96
N PHE A 41 -10.07 -4.73 -0.77
CA PHE A 41 -10.65 -3.52 -0.20
C PHE A 41 -9.60 -2.40 -0.09
N ARG A 42 -8.46 -2.66 0.56
CA ARG A 42 -7.37 -1.69 0.72
C ARG A 42 -6.80 -1.23 -0.63
N TYR A 43 -6.69 -2.15 -1.58
CA TYR A 43 -6.26 -1.82 -2.93
C TYR A 43 -7.21 -0.82 -3.59
N LEU A 44 -8.53 -1.06 -3.53
CA LEU A 44 -9.54 -0.16 -4.11
C LEU A 44 -9.60 1.19 -3.38
N GLU A 45 -9.38 1.22 -2.07
CA GLU A 45 -9.21 2.48 -1.32
C GLU A 45 -8.05 3.30 -1.88
N ASN A 46 -6.91 2.67 -2.08
CA ASN A 46 -5.73 3.31 -2.64
C ASN A 46 -6.00 3.80 -4.08
N ARG A 47 -6.70 3.01 -4.90
CA ARG A 47 -7.06 3.39 -6.28
C ARG A 47 -8.03 4.57 -6.32
N PHE A 48 -9.05 4.55 -5.48
CA PHE A 48 -9.99 5.67 -5.37
C PHE A 48 -9.29 6.95 -4.91
N TYR A 49 -8.42 6.84 -3.89
CA TYR A 49 -7.64 7.98 -3.41
C TYR A 49 -6.71 8.54 -4.50
N LEU A 50 -6.06 7.67 -5.28
CA LEU A 50 -5.27 8.09 -6.43
C LEU A 50 -6.12 8.81 -7.48
N ALA A 51 -7.31 8.30 -7.77
CA ALA A 51 -8.23 8.95 -8.71
C ALA A 51 -8.61 10.36 -8.24
N LEU A 52 -8.78 10.56 -6.93
CA LEU A 52 -9.06 11.88 -6.36
C LEU A 52 -7.86 12.84 -6.46
N ILE A 53 -6.65 12.42 -6.03
CA ILE A 53 -5.49 13.32 -5.95
C ILE A 53 -4.80 13.55 -7.30
N LYS A 54 -5.07 12.70 -8.29
CA LYS A 54 -4.51 12.80 -9.65
C LYS A 54 -5.54 13.27 -10.69
N ASP A 55 -6.69 13.77 -10.22
CA ASP A 55 -7.78 14.26 -11.09
C ASP A 55 -8.24 13.21 -12.13
N ALA A 56 -8.21 11.94 -11.74
CA ALA A 56 -8.64 10.80 -12.57
C ALA A 56 -10.03 10.27 -12.19
N LEU A 57 -10.75 10.96 -11.29
CA LEU A 57 -12.15 10.73 -11.02
C LEU A 57 -12.97 11.54 -12.02
N HIS A 58 -13.44 10.88 -13.08
CA HIS A 58 -14.23 11.55 -14.13
C HIS A 58 -15.68 11.70 -13.69
N THR A 59 -16.26 12.88 -13.92
CA THR A 59 -17.64 13.21 -13.50
C THR A 59 -18.42 13.82 -14.67
N GLU A 60 -19.58 13.25 -14.98
CA GLU A 60 -20.56 13.81 -15.90
C GLU A 60 -21.95 13.80 -15.23
N GLY A 61 -22.55 14.98 -15.11
CA GLY A 61 -23.81 15.17 -14.38
C GLY A 61 -23.69 14.69 -12.91
N ASP A 62 -24.59 13.81 -12.51
CA ASP A 62 -24.63 13.26 -11.15
C ASP A 62 -23.76 12.02 -10.96
N TYR A 63 -23.10 11.55 -12.01
CA TYR A 63 -22.34 10.33 -11.99
C TYR A 63 -20.84 10.59 -12.03
N SER A 64 -20.09 9.75 -11.33
CA SER A 64 -18.62 9.74 -11.35
C SER A 64 -18.12 8.32 -11.58
N THR A 65 -16.96 8.22 -12.21
CA THR A 65 -16.32 6.93 -12.46
C THR A 65 -14.81 7.03 -12.36
N PHE A 66 -14.17 5.93 -11.98
CA PHE A 66 -12.71 5.78 -12.01
C PHE A 66 -12.32 4.38 -12.45
N ASP A 67 -11.16 4.28 -13.08
CA ASP A 67 -10.55 3.00 -13.44
C ASP A 67 -10.00 2.32 -12.19
N THR A 68 -10.50 1.13 -11.88
CA THR A 68 -10.05 0.35 -10.71
C THR A 68 -8.64 -0.21 -10.86
N GLY A 69 -8.06 -0.22 -12.06
CA GLY A 69 -6.82 -0.90 -12.40
C GLY A 69 -6.94 -2.44 -12.42
N LEU A 70 -8.15 -2.95 -12.28
CA LEU A 70 -8.47 -4.36 -12.44
C LEU A 70 -9.01 -4.61 -13.84
N THR A 71 -8.86 -5.83 -14.31
CA THR A 71 -9.37 -6.25 -15.62
C THR A 71 -10.20 -7.50 -15.49
N ASN A 72 -11.17 -7.65 -16.40
CA ASN A 72 -11.88 -8.91 -16.55
C ASN A 72 -11.01 -9.98 -17.28
N ARG A 73 -11.56 -11.17 -17.54
CA ARG A 73 -10.88 -12.29 -18.22
C ARG A 73 -10.39 -11.97 -19.64
N TRP A 74 -10.93 -10.92 -20.27
CA TRP A 74 -10.52 -10.45 -21.61
C TRP A 74 -9.60 -9.22 -21.53
N TYR A 75 -9.05 -8.92 -20.35
CA TYR A 75 -8.19 -7.74 -20.10
C TYR A 75 -8.86 -6.39 -20.34
N GLN A 76 -10.20 -6.34 -20.34
CA GLN A 76 -10.93 -5.08 -20.39
C GLN A 76 -10.95 -4.45 -18.99
N PRO A 77 -10.78 -3.11 -18.89
CA PRO A 77 -10.75 -2.43 -17.60
C PRO A 77 -12.11 -2.50 -16.90
N ILE A 78 -12.07 -2.63 -15.59
CA ILE A 78 -13.24 -2.57 -14.71
C ILE A 78 -13.30 -1.21 -14.06
N TYR A 79 -14.43 -0.54 -14.20
CA TYR A 79 -14.70 0.77 -13.61
C TYR A 79 -15.63 0.66 -12.40
N ALA A 80 -15.43 1.56 -11.42
CA ALA A 80 -16.42 1.81 -10.39
C ALA A 80 -17.36 2.92 -10.85
N LEU A 81 -18.67 2.64 -10.94
CA LEU A 81 -19.69 3.64 -11.20
C LEU A 81 -20.26 4.14 -9.89
N LEU A 82 -20.20 5.44 -9.70
CA LEU A 82 -20.63 6.15 -8.51
C LEU A 82 -21.72 7.17 -8.89
N LYS A 83 -22.66 7.42 -7.97
CA LYS A 83 -23.61 8.53 -8.06
C LYS A 83 -23.35 9.51 -6.93
N LYS A 84 -23.37 10.79 -7.20
CA LYS A 84 -23.25 11.85 -6.19
C LYS A 84 -24.46 11.80 -5.26
N ASN A 85 -24.24 11.81 -3.96
CA ASN A 85 -25.32 11.90 -2.99
C ASN A 85 -25.93 13.31 -2.98
N GLU A 86 -27.24 13.36 -2.84
CA GLU A 86 -28.00 14.61 -2.73
C GLU A 86 -28.14 15.01 -1.24
N GLY A 87 -28.00 16.30 -0.96
CA GLY A 87 -28.17 16.85 0.39
C GLY A 87 -27.03 16.53 1.37
N PRO A 88 -27.24 16.72 2.67
CA PRO A 88 -26.24 16.53 3.72
C PRO A 88 -26.05 15.03 4.04
N HIS A 89 -25.41 14.30 3.16
CA HIS A 89 -25.06 12.90 3.36
C HIS A 89 -23.61 12.78 3.88
N PRO A 90 -23.30 11.89 4.84
CA PRO A 90 -21.94 11.74 5.37
C PRO A 90 -20.94 11.29 4.30
N GLN A 91 -21.37 10.48 3.32
CA GLN A 91 -20.57 10.08 2.16
C GLN A 91 -20.90 10.93 0.95
N LYS A 92 -19.88 11.32 0.18
CA LYS A 92 -20.04 12.15 -1.02
C LYS A 92 -20.68 11.39 -2.18
N TYR A 93 -20.44 10.10 -2.26
CA TYR A 93 -20.88 9.24 -3.36
C TYR A 93 -21.61 8.01 -2.86
N GLN A 94 -22.55 7.52 -3.67
CA GLN A 94 -23.19 6.23 -3.57
C GLN A 94 -22.58 5.30 -4.62
N PHE A 95 -22.20 4.09 -4.22
CA PHE A 95 -21.78 3.05 -5.17
C PHE A 95 -22.98 2.54 -5.97
N VAL A 96 -22.85 2.47 -7.29
CA VAL A 96 -23.88 1.97 -8.19
C VAL A 96 -23.56 0.55 -8.63
N CYS A 97 -22.46 0.35 -9.33
CA CYS A 97 -22.03 -0.98 -9.80
C CYS A 97 -20.57 -0.97 -10.28
N TRP A 98 -20.03 -2.15 -10.50
CA TRP A 98 -18.85 -2.36 -11.32
C TRP A 98 -19.28 -2.43 -12.79
N ALA A 99 -18.53 -1.79 -13.68
CA ALA A 99 -18.88 -1.70 -15.08
C ALA A 99 -17.68 -2.02 -15.97
N VAL A 100 -17.95 -2.75 -17.05
CA VAL A 100 -16.97 -3.02 -18.12
C VAL A 100 -17.51 -2.36 -19.39
N PRO A 101 -16.73 -1.53 -20.09
CA PRO A 101 -17.17 -0.87 -21.32
C PRO A 101 -17.53 -1.88 -22.40
N GLY A 102 -18.60 -1.60 -23.14
CA GLY A 102 -19.02 -2.45 -24.27
C GLY A 102 -19.91 -3.64 -23.92
N GLU A 103 -20.16 -3.93 -22.63
CA GLU A 103 -21.03 -5.02 -22.18
C GLU A 103 -22.49 -4.57 -21.90
N GLY A 104 -23.01 -3.57 -22.62
CA GLY A 104 -24.38 -3.08 -22.48
C GLY A 104 -24.68 -2.40 -21.14
N THR A 105 -23.63 -2.01 -20.42
CA THR A 105 -23.72 -1.36 -19.12
C THR A 105 -24.07 0.11 -19.26
N LYS A 106 -24.68 0.69 -18.23
CA LYS A 106 -25.01 2.11 -18.15
C LYS A 106 -23.80 3.03 -18.33
N ILE A 107 -22.57 2.55 -18.18
CA ILE A 107 -21.38 3.41 -18.21
C ILE A 107 -21.23 4.12 -19.57
N ASN A 108 -21.47 3.43 -20.69
CA ASN A 108 -21.33 4.01 -22.03
C ASN A 108 -22.46 5.00 -22.38
N SER A 109 -23.59 4.96 -21.67
CA SER A 109 -24.67 5.92 -21.85
C SER A 109 -24.57 7.12 -20.91
N LEU A 110 -23.75 7.04 -19.86
CA LEU A 110 -23.58 8.07 -18.86
C LEU A 110 -22.33 8.92 -19.08
N PHE A 111 -21.34 8.41 -19.80
CA PHE A 111 -20.07 9.11 -20.02
C PHE A 111 -19.71 9.15 -21.51
N THR A 112 -19.30 10.33 -21.96
CA THR A 112 -18.80 10.55 -23.32
C THR A 112 -17.39 9.99 -23.50
N SER A 113 -16.61 9.95 -22.41
CA SER A 113 -15.29 9.32 -22.36
C SER A 113 -15.05 8.69 -20.98
N LEU A 114 -14.18 7.70 -20.93
CA LEU A 114 -13.81 7.03 -19.68
C LEU A 114 -12.39 7.41 -19.27
N PRO A 115 -12.14 7.62 -17.97
CA PRO A 115 -10.81 7.95 -17.50
C PRO A 115 -9.88 6.75 -17.63
N GLY A 116 -8.62 7.01 -17.98
CA GLY A 116 -7.56 6.00 -17.88
C GLY A 116 -6.94 5.97 -16.48
N LEU A 117 -6.00 5.04 -16.30
CA LEU A 117 -5.18 5.01 -15.10
C LEU A 117 -4.32 6.27 -15.02
N PRO A 118 -4.24 6.92 -13.85
CA PRO A 118 -3.37 8.07 -13.67
C PRO A 118 -1.90 7.67 -13.84
N ARG A 119 -1.13 8.55 -14.46
CA ARG A 119 0.33 8.39 -14.55
C ARG A 119 0.94 8.63 -13.17
N LEU A 120 1.65 7.63 -12.64
CA LEU A 120 2.18 7.65 -11.28
C LEU A 120 3.69 7.89 -11.21
N PHE A 121 4.41 7.74 -12.32
CA PHE A 121 5.86 7.93 -12.42
C PHE A 121 6.23 8.52 -13.79
N ASP A 122 7.34 9.24 -13.83
CA ASP A 122 7.86 9.87 -15.04
C ASP A 122 9.07 9.13 -15.62
N SER A 123 9.85 8.47 -14.77
CA SER A 123 11.02 7.69 -15.15
C SER A 123 10.94 6.25 -14.67
N PHE A 124 11.39 5.32 -15.49
CA PHE A 124 11.58 3.92 -15.09
C PHE A 124 12.69 3.75 -14.06
N ASP A 125 13.63 4.70 -13.97
CA ASP A 125 14.70 4.69 -12.96
C ASP A 125 14.18 4.80 -11.52
N ASP A 126 12.95 5.30 -11.35
CA ASP A 126 12.31 5.36 -10.04
C ASP A 126 11.71 4.01 -9.59
N LEU A 127 11.56 3.08 -10.52
CA LEU A 127 11.01 1.75 -10.26
C LEU A 127 12.05 0.72 -9.82
N HIS A 128 13.35 1.08 -9.85
CA HIS A 128 14.45 0.19 -9.52
C HIS A 128 15.34 0.77 -8.44
N TYR A 129 15.92 -0.12 -7.64
CA TYR A 129 16.88 0.27 -6.63
C TYR A 129 18.25 0.55 -7.26
N ASP A 130 18.77 1.75 -7.08
CA ASP A 130 20.09 2.12 -7.53
C ASP A 130 21.14 1.73 -6.48
N LEU A 131 21.83 0.62 -6.72
CA LEU A 131 22.85 0.09 -5.81
C LEU A 131 24.01 1.06 -5.56
N ARG A 132 24.24 2.04 -6.45
CA ARG A 132 25.29 3.06 -6.31
C ARG A 132 25.01 4.00 -5.14
N LEU A 133 23.76 4.14 -4.73
CA LEU A 133 23.33 4.97 -3.60
C LEU A 133 23.53 4.28 -2.24
N GLY A 134 23.95 3.01 -2.23
CA GLY A 134 24.27 2.26 -1.03
C GLY A 134 23.07 1.89 -0.16
N THR A 135 23.35 1.59 1.10
CA THR A 135 22.34 1.17 2.08
C THR A 135 21.55 2.36 2.60
N PRO A 136 20.20 2.26 2.69
CA PRO A 136 19.36 3.32 3.24
C PRO A 136 19.70 3.66 4.69
N THR A 137 19.65 4.94 5.03
CA THR A 137 19.61 5.36 6.44
C THR A 137 18.21 5.14 7.01
N ILE A 138 18.13 4.70 8.26
CA ILE A 138 16.85 4.49 8.97
C ILE A 138 16.83 5.30 10.27
N SER A 139 15.68 5.88 10.62
CA SER A 139 15.45 6.44 11.95
C SER A 139 14.84 5.37 12.84
N VAL A 140 15.54 5.08 13.93
CA VAL A 140 15.07 4.15 14.96
C VAL A 140 13.83 4.69 15.66
N GLU A 141 13.77 5.99 15.88
CA GLU A 141 12.65 6.69 16.48
C GLU A 141 11.38 6.50 15.63
N HIS A 142 11.48 6.68 14.31
CA HIS A 142 10.34 6.43 13.41
C HIS A 142 9.93 4.97 13.36
N ALA A 143 10.88 4.03 13.53
CA ALA A 143 10.56 2.61 13.65
C ALA A 143 9.81 2.32 14.95
N LEU A 144 10.24 2.89 16.07
CA LEU A 144 9.57 2.77 17.37
C LEU A 144 8.17 3.39 17.39
N ASP A 145 7.94 4.47 16.63
CA ASP A 145 6.60 5.04 16.45
C ASP A 145 5.60 4.07 15.79
N ARG A 146 6.12 3.04 15.16
CA ARG A 146 5.36 1.99 14.45
C ARG A 146 5.59 0.60 15.04
N ILE A 147 5.89 0.53 16.31
CA ILE A 147 6.24 -0.72 17.01
C ILE A 147 5.11 -1.76 16.93
N GLU A 148 3.87 -1.31 16.81
CA GLU A 148 2.68 -2.15 16.64
C GLU A 148 2.70 -3.02 15.36
N ARG A 149 3.58 -2.70 14.40
CA ARG A 149 3.75 -3.45 13.14
C ARG A 149 4.77 -4.56 13.23
N PHE A 150 5.64 -4.49 14.23
CA PHE A 150 6.72 -5.45 14.38
C PHE A 150 6.22 -6.80 14.91
N PRO A 151 6.83 -7.93 14.45
CA PRO A 151 6.49 -9.23 14.98
C PRO A 151 6.74 -9.29 16.49
N LYS A 152 5.76 -9.77 17.25
CA LYS A 152 5.89 -9.92 18.71
C LYS A 152 7.06 -10.79 19.10
N GLN A 153 7.29 -11.89 18.37
CA GLN A 153 8.44 -12.77 18.59
C GLN A 153 9.79 -12.02 18.51
N PHE A 154 9.92 -11.10 17.54
CA PHE A 154 11.10 -10.24 17.45
C PHE A 154 11.20 -9.30 18.64
N LEU A 155 10.12 -8.63 19.02
CA LEU A 155 10.09 -7.70 20.14
C LEU A 155 10.37 -8.41 21.48
N ASN A 156 9.80 -9.60 21.70
CA ASN A 156 10.06 -10.42 22.88
C ASN A 156 11.55 -10.75 23.01
N ARG A 157 12.18 -11.14 21.90
CA ARG A 157 13.63 -11.41 21.88
C ARG A 157 14.46 -10.16 22.18
N ILE A 158 14.08 -8.99 21.65
CA ILE A 158 14.78 -7.73 21.92
C ILE A 158 14.64 -7.32 23.38
N CYS A 159 13.45 -7.44 23.95
CA CYS A 159 13.16 -7.04 25.33
C CYS A 159 13.54 -8.11 26.38
N GLY A 160 13.88 -9.35 25.96
CA GLY A 160 14.20 -10.45 26.85
C GLY A 160 12.98 -10.95 27.65
N VAL A 161 11.79 -10.88 27.06
CA VAL A 161 10.53 -11.31 27.70
C VAL A 161 9.97 -12.55 27.02
N THR A 162 9.20 -13.34 27.76
CA THR A 162 8.56 -14.57 27.24
C THR A 162 7.10 -14.39 26.88
N GLU A 163 6.47 -13.36 27.45
CA GLU A 163 5.07 -13.02 27.22
C GLU A 163 4.93 -11.79 26.34
N ASP A 164 3.83 -11.76 25.57
CA ASP A 164 3.54 -10.63 24.72
C ASP A 164 3.15 -9.41 25.54
N LEU A 165 3.82 -8.30 25.28
CA LEU A 165 3.51 -6.99 25.85
C LEU A 165 2.61 -6.18 24.92
N THR A 166 2.04 -5.09 25.41
CA THR A 166 1.41 -4.05 24.61
C THR A 166 2.45 -3.23 23.85
N SER A 167 2.04 -2.51 22.82
CA SER A 167 2.94 -1.65 22.04
C SER A 167 3.61 -0.58 22.89
N GLU A 168 2.90 -0.03 23.87
CA GLU A 168 3.41 0.96 24.82
C GLU A 168 4.46 0.37 25.74
N GLU A 169 4.23 -0.85 26.25
CA GLU A 169 5.17 -1.57 27.14
C GLU A 169 6.45 -1.94 26.40
N TYR A 170 6.36 -2.44 25.15
CA TYR A 170 7.56 -2.69 24.32
C TYR A 170 8.35 -1.41 24.08
N ARG A 171 7.67 -0.31 23.74
CA ARG A 171 8.34 0.98 23.54
C ARG A 171 9.02 1.46 24.80
N ALA A 172 8.37 1.34 25.96
CA ALA A 172 8.92 1.69 27.24
C ALA A 172 10.15 0.82 27.58
N ALA A 173 10.08 -0.49 27.40
CA ALA A 173 11.17 -1.41 27.67
C ALA A 173 12.41 -1.15 26.78
N ILE A 174 12.20 -0.84 25.50
CA ILE A 174 13.28 -0.49 24.57
C ILE A 174 13.92 0.84 24.96
N ASN A 175 13.14 1.85 25.33
CA ASN A 175 13.64 3.16 25.72
C ASN A 175 14.29 3.17 27.12
N ALA A 176 13.94 2.24 28.01
CA ALA A 176 14.48 2.18 29.38
C ALA A 176 15.95 1.74 29.43
N SER A 177 16.47 1.07 28.39
CA SER A 177 17.82 0.52 28.36
C SER A 177 18.57 0.86 27.09
N SER A 178 19.73 1.49 27.23
CA SER A 178 20.62 1.73 26.09
C SER A 178 21.07 0.44 25.38
N PHE A 179 21.19 -0.65 26.13
CA PHE A 179 21.51 -1.96 25.56
C PHE A 179 20.38 -2.45 24.66
N THR A 180 19.14 -2.45 25.15
CA THR A 180 17.96 -2.88 24.38
C THR A 180 17.74 -2.00 23.16
N MET A 181 17.92 -0.68 23.29
CA MET A 181 17.85 0.27 22.17
C MET A 181 18.92 -0.03 21.11
N ASN A 182 20.15 -0.29 21.51
CA ASN A 182 21.23 -0.63 20.58
C ASN A 182 21.00 -1.98 19.90
N LEU A 183 20.45 -2.96 20.63
CA LEU A 183 20.10 -4.27 20.07
C LEU A 183 18.99 -4.13 19.02
N PHE A 184 17.95 -3.34 19.30
CA PHE A 184 16.88 -3.04 18.36
C PHE A 184 17.44 -2.35 17.10
N ARG A 185 18.26 -1.29 17.28
CA ARG A 185 18.93 -0.58 16.19
C ARG A 185 19.77 -1.50 15.32
N SER A 186 20.69 -2.25 15.92
CA SER A 186 21.59 -3.13 15.18
C SER A 186 20.84 -4.23 14.43
N SER A 187 19.73 -4.73 14.99
CA SER A 187 18.88 -5.72 14.33
C SER A 187 18.22 -5.13 13.08
N LEU A 188 17.71 -3.89 13.15
CA LEU A 188 17.15 -3.19 11.99
C LEU A 188 18.20 -2.91 10.92
N GLU A 189 19.35 -2.37 11.29
CA GLU A 189 20.45 -2.07 10.36
C GLU A 189 20.95 -3.35 9.67
N SER A 190 21.05 -4.45 10.40
CA SER A 190 21.41 -5.77 9.85
C SER A 190 20.36 -6.28 8.85
N ALA A 191 19.07 -6.15 9.18
CA ALA A 191 17.99 -6.53 8.27
C ALA A 191 17.99 -5.70 6.98
N VAL A 192 18.20 -4.38 7.09
CA VAL A 192 18.31 -3.49 5.92
C VAL A 192 19.54 -3.84 5.07
N SER A 193 20.68 -4.07 5.69
CA SER A 193 21.91 -4.49 4.97
C SER A 193 21.71 -5.81 4.25
N THR A 194 20.98 -6.74 4.86
CA THR A 194 20.62 -8.03 4.23
C THR A 194 19.67 -7.83 3.05
N ALA A 195 18.67 -6.96 3.19
CA ALA A 195 17.76 -6.63 2.10
C ALA A 195 18.51 -6.04 0.89
N VAL A 196 19.44 -5.10 1.10
CA VAL A 196 20.27 -4.54 0.03
C VAL A 196 21.15 -5.59 -0.64
N ARG A 197 21.72 -6.53 0.13
CA ARG A 197 22.45 -7.67 -0.44
C ARG A 197 21.55 -8.56 -1.31
N ARG A 198 20.30 -8.79 -0.91
CA ARG A 198 19.33 -9.52 -1.76
C ARG A 198 19.06 -8.75 -3.04
N VAL A 199 18.89 -7.43 -2.99
CA VAL A 199 18.72 -6.59 -4.19
C VAL A 199 19.92 -6.70 -5.14
N SER A 200 21.14 -6.81 -4.62
CA SER A 200 22.34 -6.95 -5.47
C SER A 200 22.39 -8.26 -6.26
N THR A 201 21.67 -9.28 -5.83
CA THR A 201 21.57 -10.58 -6.52
C THR A 201 20.27 -10.74 -7.30
N ASP A 202 19.21 -10.02 -6.89
CA ASP A 202 17.90 -10.02 -7.56
C ASP A 202 17.28 -8.62 -7.45
N LEU A 203 17.32 -7.88 -8.57
CA LEU A 203 16.81 -6.51 -8.64
C LEU A 203 15.31 -6.40 -8.32
N PHE A 204 14.54 -7.47 -8.55
CA PHE A 204 13.12 -7.51 -8.22
C PHE A 204 12.82 -7.70 -6.73
N THR A 205 13.85 -7.89 -5.92
CA THR A 205 13.73 -7.86 -4.45
C THR A 205 13.24 -6.48 -3.96
N ALA A 206 13.67 -5.40 -4.59
CA ALA A 206 13.14 -4.07 -4.31
C ALA A 206 11.86 -3.85 -5.12
N VAL A 207 10.71 -3.79 -4.45
CA VAL A 207 9.40 -3.68 -5.09
C VAL A 207 8.97 -2.21 -5.16
N PRO A 208 8.68 -1.66 -6.35
CA PRO A 208 8.18 -0.31 -6.47
C PRO A 208 6.78 -0.18 -5.84
N THR A 209 6.54 0.93 -5.17
CA THR A 209 5.28 1.27 -4.51
C THR A 209 4.97 2.74 -4.65
N TYR A 210 3.69 3.10 -4.51
CA TYR A 210 3.29 4.49 -4.39
C TYR A 210 3.19 4.89 -2.92
N TYR A 211 4.06 5.81 -2.49
CA TYR A 211 4.05 6.32 -1.12
C TYR A 211 3.11 7.51 -0.99
N PHE A 212 1.90 7.26 -0.54
CA PHE A 212 0.81 8.23 -0.50
C PHE A 212 1.10 9.48 0.32
N ARG A 213 1.90 9.36 1.39
CA ARG A 213 2.26 10.50 2.25
C ARG A 213 3.06 11.56 1.51
N GLU A 214 3.95 11.14 0.62
CA GLU A 214 4.81 12.03 -0.19
C GLU A 214 4.34 12.09 -1.65
N GLN A 215 3.27 11.39 -2.00
CA GLN A 215 2.66 11.35 -3.35
C GLN A 215 3.66 11.03 -4.47
N ARG A 216 4.59 10.14 -4.21
CA ARG A 216 5.64 9.75 -5.15
C ARG A 216 5.94 8.26 -5.14
N ILE A 217 6.68 7.81 -6.15
CA ILE A 217 7.23 6.46 -6.19
C ILE A 217 8.26 6.30 -5.08
N SER A 218 8.25 5.14 -4.48
CA SER A 218 9.17 4.66 -3.45
C SER A 218 9.44 3.19 -3.69
N LEU A 219 10.39 2.63 -2.97
CA LEU A 219 10.71 1.21 -3.06
C LEU A 219 10.44 0.54 -1.71
N LEU A 220 10.03 -0.71 -1.75
CA LEU A 220 9.87 -1.58 -0.60
C LEU A 220 11.06 -2.54 -0.53
N LEU A 221 11.74 -2.56 0.60
CA LEU A 221 12.79 -3.53 0.88
C LEU A 221 12.27 -4.55 1.91
N PRO A 222 12.46 -5.86 1.69
CA PRO A 222 12.03 -6.89 2.62
C PRO A 222 12.87 -6.89 3.88
N LEU A 223 12.25 -6.80 5.05
CA LEU A 223 12.93 -6.93 6.33
C LEU A 223 12.61 -8.30 6.94
N SER A 224 13.66 -9.09 7.21
CA SER A 224 13.61 -10.36 7.92
C SER A 224 14.15 -10.15 9.32
N LEU A 225 13.28 -10.16 10.32
CA LEU A 225 13.58 -9.88 11.72
C LEU A 225 13.46 -11.13 12.59
N SER A 226 12.52 -12.02 12.25
CA SER A 226 12.25 -13.26 13.00
C SER A 226 13.15 -14.42 12.56
N GLY A 227 13.60 -14.43 11.30
CA GLY A 227 14.47 -15.44 10.72
C GLY A 227 14.93 -15.06 9.32
N GLN A 228 15.96 -15.74 8.80
CA GLN A 228 16.56 -15.36 7.50
C GLN A 228 15.65 -15.60 6.30
N ASP A 229 14.74 -16.57 6.39
CA ASP A 229 13.90 -17.00 5.27
C ASP A 229 12.47 -16.41 5.32
N VAL A 230 12.17 -15.66 6.38
CA VAL A 230 10.84 -15.05 6.57
C VAL A 230 10.94 -13.54 6.41
N VAL A 231 10.13 -12.99 5.53
CA VAL A 231 9.95 -11.54 5.43
C VAL A 231 8.81 -11.13 6.37
N ASP A 232 9.13 -10.32 7.35
CA ASP A 232 8.18 -9.88 8.39
C ASP A 232 7.54 -8.54 8.04
N LEU A 233 8.32 -7.62 7.49
CA LEU A 233 7.94 -6.24 7.20
C LEU A 233 8.53 -5.78 5.87
N ALA A 234 8.03 -4.68 5.35
CA ALA A 234 8.59 -3.96 4.23
C ALA A 234 9.04 -2.55 4.65
N LEU A 235 10.31 -2.21 4.44
CA LEU A 235 10.82 -0.85 4.63
C LEU A 235 10.52 -0.01 3.40
N VAL A 236 9.82 1.09 3.58
CA VAL A 236 9.62 2.10 2.53
C VAL A 236 10.86 2.97 2.45
N VAL A 237 11.53 2.96 1.30
CA VAL A 237 12.70 3.79 1.04
C VAL A 237 12.46 4.76 -0.11
N VAL A 238 12.97 5.97 0.06
CA VAL A 238 12.90 7.04 -0.94
C VAL A 238 14.29 7.61 -1.18
N LYS A 239 14.57 8.09 -2.39
CA LYS A 239 15.76 8.93 -2.62
C LYS A 239 15.61 10.23 -1.84
N ASN A 240 16.69 10.72 -1.23
CA ASN A 240 16.72 12.05 -0.63
C ASN A 240 16.48 13.14 -1.69
N GLU A 241 16.31 14.39 -1.30
CA GLU A 241 16.02 15.50 -2.22
C GLU A 241 17.12 15.69 -3.27
N GLN A 242 18.37 15.40 -2.94
CA GLN A 242 19.52 15.49 -3.85
C GLN A 242 19.66 14.25 -4.76
N GLY A 243 18.91 13.18 -4.52
CA GLY A 243 19.02 11.93 -5.28
C GLY A 243 20.31 11.14 -5.02
N THR A 244 21.04 11.44 -3.93
CA THR A 244 22.38 10.91 -3.64
C THR A 244 22.37 9.74 -2.65
N ALA A 245 21.28 9.51 -1.94
CA ALA A 245 21.14 8.44 -0.95
C ALA A 245 19.69 8.01 -0.79
N TYR A 246 19.48 6.81 -0.27
CA TYR A 246 18.15 6.35 0.18
C TYR A 246 17.93 6.65 1.67
N VAL A 247 16.68 7.02 1.98
CA VAL A 247 16.20 7.24 3.34
C VAL A 247 14.98 6.35 3.60
N GLY A 248 15.05 5.57 4.68
CA GLY A 248 13.91 4.79 5.18
C GLY A 248 12.88 5.72 5.83
N ARG A 249 11.64 5.67 5.35
CA ARG A 249 10.56 6.56 5.80
C ARG A 249 9.65 5.91 6.83
N THR A 250 9.35 4.65 6.65
CA THR A 250 8.47 3.90 7.54
C THR A 250 8.58 2.41 7.24
N VAL A 251 8.05 1.59 8.14
CA VAL A 251 7.85 0.16 7.89
C VAL A 251 6.37 -0.11 7.63
N PHE A 252 6.09 -0.99 6.69
CA PHE A 252 4.74 -1.49 6.39
C PHE A 252 4.62 -2.95 6.80
N THR A 253 3.42 -3.36 7.24
CA THR A 253 3.06 -4.78 7.23
C THR A 253 2.98 -5.26 5.79
N LEU A 254 3.10 -6.58 5.55
CA LEU A 254 3.06 -7.12 4.19
C LEU A 254 1.75 -6.78 3.46
N ASP A 255 0.61 -6.78 4.17
CA ASP A 255 -0.68 -6.37 3.61
C ASP A 255 -0.70 -4.89 3.15
N GLN A 256 -0.12 -4.00 3.96
CA GLN A 256 0.01 -2.59 3.58
C GLN A 256 0.94 -2.42 2.38
N ALA A 257 2.07 -3.10 2.40
CA ALA A 257 3.04 -3.09 1.33
C ALA A 257 2.43 -3.61 0.02
N TYR A 258 1.74 -4.74 0.08
CA TYR A 258 1.06 -5.32 -1.06
C TYR A 258 0.04 -4.36 -1.67
N SER A 259 -0.87 -3.80 -0.87
CA SER A 259 -1.94 -2.94 -1.35
C SER A 259 -1.43 -1.63 -1.99
N THR A 260 -0.30 -1.09 -1.51
CA THR A 260 0.32 0.12 -2.06
C THR A 260 1.18 -0.16 -3.30
N ALA A 261 1.88 -1.29 -3.34
CA ALA A 261 2.64 -1.71 -4.51
C ALA A 261 1.72 -2.12 -5.68
N ARG A 262 0.63 -2.81 -5.37
CA ARG A 262 -0.34 -3.30 -6.37
C ARG A 262 -0.96 -2.19 -7.22
N VAL A 263 -1.00 -0.94 -6.76
CA VAL A 263 -1.50 0.19 -7.57
C VAL A 263 -0.60 0.52 -8.77
N LEU A 264 0.67 0.12 -8.75
CA LEU A 264 1.59 0.27 -9.87
C LEU A 264 1.52 -0.90 -10.86
N GLY A 265 1.19 -2.10 -10.36
CA GLY A 265 1.15 -3.30 -11.17
C GLY A 265 1.06 -4.58 -10.34
N ARG A 266 1.28 -5.72 -10.98
CA ARG A 266 1.40 -6.99 -10.26
C ARG A 266 2.67 -7.00 -9.41
N VAL A 267 2.54 -7.51 -8.20
CA VAL A 267 3.63 -7.49 -7.21
C VAL A 267 4.46 -8.76 -7.31
N GLY A 268 5.76 -8.61 -7.08
CA GLY A 268 6.72 -9.70 -7.16
C GLY A 268 6.61 -10.72 -6.01
N ASN A 269 7.34 -11.81 -6.15
CA ASN A 269 7.15 -13.09 -5.46
C ASN A 269 7.11 -13.04 -3.92
N TRP A 270 7.96 -12.27 -3.27
CA TRP A 270 8.02 -12.27 -1.80
C TRP A 270 6.88 -11.49 -1.14
N LEU A 271 6.25 -10.56 -1.89
CA LEU A 271 5.16 -9.74 -1.39
C LEU A 271 3.79 -10.34 -1.71
N ALA A 272 3.72 -11.27 -2.65
CA ALA A 272 2.49 -11.95 -3.09
C ALA A 272 2.33 -13.35 -2.50
N ALA A 273 3.25 -13.78 -1.64
CA ALA A 273 3.29 -15.13 -1.05
C ALA A 273 2.29 -15.32 0.10
#